data_e0fa4d8a3d0c2b21ff8cb08db64166c9
#
_entry.id   e0fa4d8a3d0c2b21ff8cb08db64166c9
#
_cell.length_a   1.000
_cell.length_b   1.000
_cell.length_c   1.000
_cell.angle_alpha   90.00
_cell.angle_beta   90.00
_cell.angle_gamma   90.00
#
_symmetry.space_group_name_H-M   'P 1'
#
loop_
_entity.id
_entity.type
_entity.pdbx_description
1 polymer ?
#
loop_
_entity_poly.entity_id
_entity_poly.type
_entity_poly.pdbx_seq_one_letter_code
_entity_poly.pdbx_strand_id
1 'polypeptide(L)'
;MLEGLDEILPGCDKDVSTLVRRAFVKKGIDIHTGAEVDGHEETDSKKMVSWSVGEEKNQLEVDLIIVSVGRKPNGQAAGLDGTEIVVDEKGFIEVDKSLQTKEKGVWAAGDVINSPQLAHVGFAEGIFVVKEILGESPVAIDPTTVPWCIYCDPEVAFAGLTEESAKSAGYKVVVSKHRYSGNGRAMIIGETEGLVKVVAEADDEGKAGRILGVHMAGPWVTEQLGQAYLAVNLEATVDEIATHIQAHPTLSELFGETVMSLTGRSLHG
;
A
#
# COMPACT_ATOMS: atom_id res chain seq x y z
N MET A 1 -9.57 -13.58 -12.49
CA MET A 1 -8.27 -13.10 -11.93
C MET A 1 -7.60 -14.29 -11.25
N LEU A 2 -6.34 -14.57 -11.56
CA LEU A 2 -5.52 -15.59 -10.89
C LEU A 2 -4.47 -14.85 -10.07
N GLU A 3 -4.40 -15.13 -8.78
CA GLU A 3 -3.45 -14.54 -7.83
C GLU A 3 -2.71 -15.68 -7.10
N GLY A 4 -1.38 -15.65 -7.13
CA GLY A 4 -0.55 -16.68 -6.51
C GLY A 4 -0.53 -16.64 -4.99
N LEU A 5 -0.85 -15.49 -4.39
CA LEU A 5 -0.93 -15.34 -2.94
C LEU A 5 -2.33 -15.67 -2.41
N ASP A 6 -2.45 -15.81 -1.10
CA ASP A 6 -3.72 -16.15 -0.44
C ASP A 6 -4.74 -14.99 -0.48
N GLU A 7 -4.28 -13.77 -0.70
CA GLU A 7 -5.12 -12.56 -0.76
C GLU A 7 -4.70 -11.66 -1.93
N ILE A 8 -5.67 -10.95 -2.52
CA ILE A 8 -5.39 -9.87 -3.46
C ILE A 8 -4.82 -8.66 -2.72
N LEU A 9 -4.09 -7.80 -3.42
CA LEU A 9 -3.49 -6.58 -2.87
C LEU A 9 -2.53 -6.87 -1.70
N PRO A 10 -1.46 -7.62 -1.91
CA PRO A 10 -0.49 -7.91 -0.87
C PRO A 10 0.08 -6.62 -0.27
N GLY A 11 0.24 -6.61 1.05
CA GLY A 11 0.69 -5.43 1.81
C GLY A 11 -0.43 -4.49 2.26
N CYS A 12 -1.64 -4.61 1.72
CA CYS A 12 -2.80 -3.88 2.23
C CYS A 12 -3.33 -4.48 3.54
N ASP A 13 -3.98 -3.64 4.34
CA ASP A 13 -4.73 -4.13 5.51
C ASP A 13 -5.87 -5.07 5.07
N LYS A 14 -6.10 -6.13 5.84
CA LYS A 14 -7.06 -7.19 5.53
C LYS A 14 -8.50 -6.69 5.34
N ASP A 15 -8.93 -5.68 6.08
CA ASP A 15 -10.26 -5.10 5.91
C ASP A 15 -10.41 -4.43 4.54
N VAL A 16 -9.34 -3.77 4.06
CA VAL A 16 -9.27 -3.13 2.75
C VAL A 16 -9.28 -4.18 1.63
N SER A 17 -8.38 -5.18 1.67
CA SER A 17 -8.32 -6.23 0.64
C SER A 17 -9.64 -7.00 0.55
N THR A 18 -10.27 -7.31 1.70
CA THR A 18 -11.57 -7.96 1.76
C THR A 18 -12.68 -7.13 1.12
N LEU A 19 -12.68 -5.82 1.35
CA LEU A 19 -13.67 -4.90 0.74
C LEU A 19 -13.51 -4.86 -0.78
N VAL A 20 -12.28 -4.66 -1.28
CA VAL A 20 -12.00 -4.62 -2.71
C VAL A 20 -12.35 -5.94 -3.39
N ARG A 21 -11.99 -7.07 -2.77
CA ARG A 21 -12.37 -8.40 -3.27
C ARG A 21 -13.88 -8.52 -3.46
N ARG A 22 -14.67 -8.10 -2.47
CA ARG A 22 -16.14 -8.10 -2.55
C ARG A 22 -16.66 -7.20 -3.68
N ALA A 23 -16.08 -6.01 -3.83
CA ALA A 23 -16.43 -5.08 -4.90
C ALA A 23 -16.14 -5.68 -6.29
N PHE A 24 -15.00 -6.34 -6.46
CA PHE A 24 -14.62 -7.00 -7.70
C PHE A 24 -15.55 -8.18 -8.04
N VAL A 25 -15.87 -9.04 -7.06
CA VAL A 25 -16.82 -10.15 -7.24
C VAL A 25 -18.21 -9.62 -7.61
N LYS A 26 -18.67 -8.53 -6.98
CA LYS A 26 -19.94 -7.88 -7.31
C LYS A 26 -19.96 -7.34 -8.74
N LYS A 27 -18.80 -6.96 -9.29
CA LYS A 27 -18.64 -6.53 -10.70
C LYS A 27 -18.49 -7.71 -11.67
N GLY A 28 -18.60 -8.94 -11.20
CA GLY A 28 -18.52 -10.17 -12.01
C GLY A 28 -17.09 -10.66 -12.28
N ILE A 29 -16.11 -10.24 -11.48
CA ILE A 29 -14.74 -10.74 -11.59
C ILE A 29 -14.60 -12.01 -10.73
N ASP A 30 -14.33 -13.15 -11.36
CA ASP A 30 -13.93 -14.36 -10.65
C ASP A 30 -12.50 -14.23 -10.15
N ILE A 31 -12.26 -14.55 -8.87
CA ILE A 31 -10.98 -14.40 -8.21
C ILE A 31 -10.57 -15.73 -7.58
N HIS A 32 -9.46 -16.29 -8.08
CA HIS A 32 -8.82 -17.48 -7.54
C HIS A 32 -7.49 -17.07 -6.92
N THR A 33 -7.40 -17.20 -5.60
CA THR A 33 -6.18 -16.97 -4.80
C THR A 33 -5.47 -18.29 -4.53
N GLY A 34 -4.17 -18.25 -4.23
CA GLY A 34 -3.33 -19.45 -4.14
C GLY A 34 -3.22 -20.19 -5.48
N ALA A 35 -3.41 -19.49 -6.59
CA ALA A 35 -3.44 -20.05 -7.92
C ALA A 35 -2.05 -20.13 -8.52
N GLU A 36 -1.61 -21.32 -8.89
CA GLU A 36 -0.40 -21.55 -9.67
C GLU A 36 -0.77 -21.71 -11.14
N VAL A 37 -0.28 -20.80 -11.99
CA VAL A 37 -0.56 -20.83 -13.43
C VAL A 37 0.38 -21.81 -14.11
N ASP A 38 -0.17 -22.91 -14.64
CA ASP A 38 0.59 -23.95 -15.32
C ASP A 38 1.05 -23.53 -16.73
N GLY A 39 0.23 -22.70 -17.40
CA GLY A 39 0.52 -22.21 -18.75
C GLY A 39 -0.72 -21.86 -19.55
N HIS A 40 -0.53 -21.68 -20.84
CA HIS A 40 -1.63 -21.51 -21.78
C HIS A 40 -1.34 -22.19 -23.13
N GLU A 41 -2.40 -22.56 -23.84
CA GLU A 41 -2.35 -23.09 -25.20
C GLU A 41 -3.19 -22.21 -26.13
N GLU A 42 -2.71 -22.00 -27.37
CA GLU A 42 -3.47 -21.29 -28.39
C GLU A 42 -4.52 -22.26 -28.98
N THR A 43 -5.75 -21.79 -29.07
CA THR A 43 -6.81 -22.43 -29.85
C THR A 43 -7.05 -21.61 -31.12
N ASP A 44 -7.93 -22.07 -32.04
CA ASP A 44 -8.15 -21.42 -33.35
C ASP A 44 -8.46 -19.89 -33.23
N SER A 45 -9.09 -19.44 -32.17
CA SER A 45 -9.50 -18.03 -32.00
C SER A 45 -9.32 -17.51 -30.57
N LYS A 46 -8.92 -18.36 -29.61
CA LYS A 46 -8.85 -18.04 -28.18
C LYS A 46 -7.62 -18.65 -27.52
N LYS A 47 -7.54 -18.55 -26.21
CA LYS A 47 -6.45 -19.12 -25.40
C LYS A 47 -7.04 -19.95 -24.26
N MET A 48 -6.56 -21.17 -24.10
CA MET A 48 -6.89 -22.03 -22.96
C MET A 48 -5.86 -21.82 -21.87
N VAL A 49 -6.24 -21.21 -20.75
CA VAL A 49 -5.38 -21.03 -19.57
C VAL A 49 -5.60 -22.19 -18.62
N SER A 50 -4.51 -22.77 -18.13
CA SER A 50 -4.53 -23.84 -17.11
C SER A 50 -3.87 -23.35 -15.84
N TRP A 51 -4.48 -23.65 -14.70
CA TRP A 51 -3.92 -23.33 -13.38
C TRP A 51 -4.38 -24.36 -12.34
N SER A 52 -3.68 -24.41 -11.21
CA SER A 52 -4.05 -25.24 -10.06
C SER A 52 -4.19 -24.41 -8.79
N VAL A 53 -5.06 -24.88 -7.88
CA VAL A 53 -5.16 -24.38 -6.50
C VAL A 53 -5.03 -25.61 -5.59
N GLY A 54 -3.89 -25.77 -4.94
CA GLY A 54 -3.53 -27.02 -4.29
C GLY A 54 -3.48 -28.18 -5.30
N GLU A 55 -4.29 -29.23 -5.09
CA GLU A 55 -4.37 -30.39 -6.00
C GLU A 55 -5.45 -30.24 -7.11
N GLU A 56 -6.27 -29.19 -7.01
CA GLU A 56 -7.37 -28.96 -7.96
C GLU A 56 -6.85 -28.29 -9.23
N LYS A 57 -7.05 -28.94 -10.39
CA LYS A 57 -6.68 -28.41 -11.70
C LYS A 57 -7.86 -27.76 -12.38
N ASN A 58 -7.64 -26.59 -12.94
CA ASN A 58 -8.65 -25.77 -13.58
C ASN A 58 -8.20 -25.35 -14.97
N GLN A 59 -9.14 -25.08 -15.85
CA GLN A 59 -8.92 -24.55 -17.20
C GLN A 59 -10.02 -23.57 -17.55
N LEU A 60 -9.68 -22.52 -18.29
CA LEU A 60 -10.61 -21.52 -18.80
C LEU A 60 -10.19 -21.03 -20.18
N GLU A 61 -11.12 -21.04 -21.11
CA GLU A 61 -10.96 -20.42 -22.42
C GLU A 61 -11.19 -18.90 -22.30
N VAL A 62 -10.24 -18.10 -22.78
CA VAL A 62 -10.26 -16.63 -22.70
C VAL A 62 -9.88 -16.01 -24.06
N ASP A 63 -10.37 -14.79 -24.31
CA ASP A 63 -10.02 -14.02 -25.49
C ASP A 63 -8.64 -13.37 -25.36
N LEU A 64 -8.28 -12.95 -24.13
CA LEU A 64 -7.03 -12.25 -23.85
C LEU A 64 -6.46 -12.66 -22.49
N ILE A 65 -5.15 -12.78 -22.41
CA ILE A 65 -4.39 -12.96 -21.16
C ILE A 65 -3.65 -11.66 -20.86
N ILE A 66 -3.88 -11.09 -19.66
CA ILE A 66 -3.11 -9.96 -19.15
C ILE A 66 -2.20 -10.46 -18.04
N VAL A 67 -0.89 -10.33 -18.22
CA VAL A 67 0.12 -10.71 -17.22
C VAL A 67 0.56 -9.47 -16.44
N SER A 68 0.31 -9.49 -15.13
CA SER A 68 0.66 -8.40 -14.22
C SER A 68 1.17 -8.97 -12.89
N VAL A 69 2.25 -9.78 -12.97
CA VAL A 69 2.78 -10.60 -11.87
C VAL A 69 3.95 -9.95 -11.12
N GLY A 70 4.14 -8.64 -11.27
CA GLY A 70 5.19 -7.88 -10.61
C GLY A 70 6.25 -7.33 -11.54
N ARG A 71 7.35 -6.86 -10.96
CA ARG A 71 8.46 -6.19 -11.64
C ARG A 71 9.77 -6.85 -11.23
N LYS A 72 10.74 -6.82 -12.14
CA LYS A 72 12.14 -7.20 -11.84
C LYS A 72 13.03 -5.98 -12.02
N PRO A 73 13.99 -5.73 -11.11
CA PRO A 73 14.97 -4.69 -11.29
C PRO A 73 15.89 -5.01 -12.48
N ASN A 74 16.38 -3.96 -13.15
CA ASN A 74 17.27 -4.10 -14.29
C ASN A 74 18.73 -3.77 -13.95
N GLY A 75 19.17 -4.01 -12.72
CA GLY A 75 20.54 -3.73 -12.29
C GLY A 75 21.61 -4.37 -13.17
N GLN A 76 21.40 -5.62 -13.59
CA GLN A 76 22.31 -6.34 -14.47
C GLN A 76 22.45 -5.71 -15.87
N ALA A 77 21.41 -5.02 -16.37
CA ALA A 77 21.41 -4.39 -17.69
C ALA A 77 22.07 -3.00 -17.70
N ALA A 78 22.53 -2.51 -16.56
CA ALA A 78 23.08 -1.16 -16.41
C ALA A 78 24.52 -0.98 -16.95
N GLY A 79 25.14 -2.02 -17.52
CA GLY A 79 26.49 -1.95 -18.09
C GLY A 79 27.58 -1.73 -17.01
N LEU A 80 27.48 -2.45 -15.89
CA LEU A 80 28.33 -2.27 -14.71
C LEU A 80 29.64 -3.07 -14.75
N ASP A 81 29.98 -3.65 -15.89
CA ASP A 81 31.21 -4.42 -16.07
C ASP A 81 32.45 -3.57 -15.78
N GLY A 82 33.34 -4.09 -14.95
CA GLY A 82 34.57 -3.41 -14.56
C GLY A 82 34.42 -2.39 -13.41
N THR A 83 33.27 -2.33 -12.77
CA THR A 83 33.02 -1.57 -11.54
C THR A 83 33.00 -2.47 -10.31
N GLU A 84 33.06 -1.88 -9.10
CA GLU A 84 32.90 -2.60 -7.82
C GLU A 84 31.41 -2.72 -7.41
N ILE A 85 30.47 -2.28 -8.26
CA ILE A 85 29.03 -2.33 -7.98
C ILE A 85 28.55 -3.77 -7.94
N VAL A 86 27.84 -4.11 -6.88
CA VAL A 86 27.27 -5.47 -6.67
C VAL A 86 25.77 -5.42 -7.01
N VAL A 87 25.36 -6.41 -7.78
CA VAL A 87 23.95 -6.69 -8.06
C VAL A 87 23.60 -8.01 -7.37
N ASP A 88 22.54 -8.02 -6.57
CA ASP A 88 22.10 -9.21 -5.84
C ASP A 88 21.45 -10.26 -6.76
N GLU A 89 21.11 -11.43 -6.21
CA GLU A 89 20.49 -12.53 -6.94
C GLU A 89 19.10 -12.17 -7.52
N LYS A 90 18.43 -11.17 -6.96
CA LYS A 90 17.13 -10.66 -7.42
C LYS A 90 17.27 -9.60 -8.51
N GLY A 91 18.48 -9.10 -8.74
CA GLY A 91 18.80 -8.08 -9.73
C GLY A 91 18.84 -6.65 -9.19
N PHE A 92 18.75 -6.44 -7.87
CA PHE A 92 18.90 -5.12 -7.25
C PHE A 92 20.38 -4.75 -7.06
N ILE A 93 20.68 -3.47 -7.27
CA ILE A 93 21.99 -2.91 -6.91
C ILE A 93 22.05 -2.76 -5.38
N GLU A 94 23.08 -3.34 -4.76
CA GLU A 94 23.32 -3.20 -3.33
C GLU A 94 23.79 -1.79 -3.00
N VAL A 95 23.16 -1.18 -1.99
CA VAL A 95 23.52 0.12 -1.46
C VAL A 95 23.57 0.13 0.05
N ASP A 96 24.31 1.05 0.63
CA ASP A 96 24.33 1.30 2.06
C ASP A 96 23.18 2.25 2.49
N LYS A 97 23.19 2.68 3.76
CA LYS A 97 22.17 3.60 4.31
C LYS A 97 22.17 5.00 3.69
N SER A 98 23.25 5.38 3.03
CA SER A 98 23.36 6.65 2.28
C SER A 98 23.04 6.48 0.79
N LEU A 99 22.51 5.30 0.41
CA LEU A 99 22.25 4.89 -0.97
C LEU A 99 23.51 4.85 -1.86
N GLN A 100 24.72 4.81 -1.24
CA GLN A 100 25.97 4.64 -1.97
C GLN A 100 26.20 3.17 -2.29
N THR A 101 26.68 2.88 -3.50
CA THR A 101 27.11 1.55 -3.93
C THR A 101 28.50 1.22 -3.37
N LYS A 102 29.01 0.02 -3.62
CA LYS A 102 30.41 -0.30 -3.30
C LYS A 102 31.42 0.48 -4.13
N GLU A 103 31.04 0.96 -5.32
CA GLU A 103 31.85 1.86 -6.13
C GLU A 103 31.84 3.25 -5.52
N LYS A 104 33.02 3.75 -5.13
CA LYS A 104 33.16 5.06 -4.48
C LYS A 104 32.65 6.18 -5.38
N GLY A 105 31.77 7.02 -4.87
CA GLY A 105 31.22 8.17 -5.60
C GLY A 105 30.09 7.79 -6.57
N VAL A 106 29.52 6.59 -6.42
CA VAL A 106 28.37 6.13 -7.19
C VAL A 106 27.24 5.74 -6.24
N TRP A 107 26.04 6.25 -6.51
CA TRP A 107 24.81 5.99 -5.77
C TRP A 107 23.78 5.33 -6.69
N ALA A 108 22.84 4.62 -6.10
CA ALA A 108 21.69 4.09 -6.82
C ALA A 108 20.39 4.42 -6.09
N ALA A 109 19.31 4.68 -6.84
CA ALA A 109 18.00 5.06 -6.31
C ALA A 109 16.89 4.56 -7.23
N GLY A 110 15.66 4.45 -6.70
CA GLY A 110 14.47 4.00 -7.40
C GLY A 110 14.42 2.48 -7.56
N ASP A 111 13.65 2.00 -8.52
CA ASP A 111 13.30 0.58 -8.73
C ASP A 111 14.51 -0.36 -8.92
N VAL A 112 15.69 0.18 -9.07
CA VAL A 112 16.94 -0.59 -9.25
C VAL A 112 17.56 -1.03 -7.92
N ILE A 113 17.14 -0.46 -6.79
CA ILE A 113 17.55 -0.87 -5.44
C ILE A 113 16.39 -1.54 -4.71
N ASN A 114 16.68 -2.23 -3.61
CA ASN A 114 15.67 -2.94 -2.82
C ASN A 114 14.91 -1.97 -1.89
N SER A 115 14.07 -1.13 -2.49
CA SER A 115 13.15 -0.20 -1.83
C SER A 115 11.74 -0.35 -2.42
N PRO A 116 10.70 0.27 -1.85
CA PRO A 116 9.37 0.26 -2.46
C PRO A 116 9.42 0.80 -3.89
N GLN A 117 9.04 -0.04 -4.87
CA GLN A 117 9.09 0.27 -6.30
C GLN A 117 7.97 1.24 -6.71
N LEU A 118 8.10 2.49 -6.24
CA LEU A 118 7.14 3.58 -6.44
C LEU A 118 7.87 4.83 -6.92
N ALA A 119 7.30 5.50 -7.92
CA ALA A 119 7.92 6.68 -8.53
C ALA A 119 8.25 7.78 -7.50
N HIS A 120 7.35 8.05 -6.55
CA HIS A 120 7.55 9.05 -5.51
C HIS A 120 8.64 8.65 -4.48
N VAL A 121 8.88 7.36 -4.28
CA VAL A 121 10.01 6.87 -3.49
C VAL A 121 11.32 7.17 -4.23
N GLY A 122 11.39 6.84 -5.52
CA GLY A 122 12.57 7.17 -6.34
C GLY A 122 12.87 8.66 -6.39
N PHE A 123 11.83 9.54 -6.39
CA PHE A 123 12.03 11.00 -6.28
C PHE A 123 12.63 11.39 -4.93
N ALA A 124 12.11 10.83 -3.83
CA ALA A 124 12.61 11.10 -2.49
C ALA A 124 14.06 10.61 -2.31
N GLU A 125 14.36 9.39 -2.81
CA GLU A 125 15.71 8.83 -2.81
C GLU A 125 16.69 9.67 -3.63
N GLY A 126 16.28 10.15 -4.80
CA GLY A 126 17.12 11.05 -5.61
C GLY A 126 17.45 12.35 -4.88
N ILE A 127 16.46 12.96 -4.20
CA ILE A 127 16.68 14.16 -3.38
C ILE A 127 17.59 13.83 -2.19
N PHE A 128 17.39 12.68 -1.54
CA PHE A 128 18.22 12.20 -0.44
C PHE A 128 19.68 12.06 -0.88
N VAL A 129 19.94 11.39 -2.01
CA VAL A 129 21.30 11.23 -2.57
C VAL A 129 21.98 12.57 -2.83
N VAL A 130 21.27 13.53 -3.42
CA VAL A 130 21.86 14.87 -3.67
C VAL A 130 22.25 15.55 -2.35
N LYS A 131 21.42 15.46 -1.33
CA LYS A 131 21.70 16.01 0.01
C LYS A 131 22.90 15.32 0.67
N GLU A 132 23.01 13.98 0.56
CA GLU A 132 24.19 13.23 1.03
C GLU A 132 25.48 13.72 0.34
N ILE A 133 25.45 13.87 -0.98
CA ILE A 133 26.60 14.38 -1.75
C ILE A 133 27.01 15.79 -1.29
N LEU A 134 26.03 16.63 -0.93
CA LEU A 134 26.26 18.00 -0.43
C LEU A 134 26.65 18.04 1.06
N GLY A 135 26.61 16.91 1.78
CA GLY A 135 26.94 16.84 3.20
C GLY A 135 25.86 17.42 4.12
N GLU A 136 24.59 17.45 3.68
CA GLU A 136 23.47 18.02 4.45
C GLU A 136 22.89 17.05 5.49
N SER A 137 23.34 15.80 5.56
CA SER A 137 22.87 14.76 6.49
C SER A 137 21.34 14.63 6.49
N PRO A 138 20.70 14.26 5.37
CA PRO A 138 19.24 14.16 5.29
C PRO A 138 18.69 13.04 6.17
N VAL A 139 17.42 13.18 6.55
CA VAL A 139 16.71 12.11 7.28
C VAL A 139 16.50 10.92 6.35
N ALA A 140 16.83 9.72 6.83
CA ALA A 140 16.61 8.49 6.08
C ALA A 140 15.12 8.26 5.78
N ILE A 141 14.83 7.72 4.60
CA ILE A 141 13.47 7.35 4.22
C ILE A 141 13.09 6.09 4.98
N ASP A 142 12.00 6.16 5.75
CA ASP A 142 11.41 5.00 6.41
C ASP A 142 10.44 4.30 5.43
N PRO A 143 10.75 3.09 4.95
CA PRO A 143 9.89 2.38 4.01
C PRO A 143 8.54 1.99 4.62
N THR A 144 8.41 1.94 5.95
CA THR A 144 7.16 1.57 6.62
C THR A 144 6.11 2.69 6.59
N THR A 145 6.54 3.94 6.41
CA THR A 145 5.64 5.10 6.36
C THR A 145 5.32 5.56 4.94
N VAL A 146 5.93 4.96 3.91
CA VAL A 146 5.70 5.34 2.52
C VAL A 146 4.21 5.28 2.16
N PRO A 147 3.65 6.33 1.52
CA PRO A 147 2.26 6.32 1.09
C PRO A 147 2.08 5.47 -0.17
N TRP A 148 1.04 4.65 -0.17
CA TRP A 148 0.67 3.78 -1.28
C TRP A 148 -0.68 4.20 -1.87
N CYS A 149 -0.75 4.26 -3.20
CA CYS A 149 -1.96 4.52 -3.95
C CYS A 149 -2.16 3.44 -5.01
N ILE A 150 -3.34 2.81 -5.04
CA ILE A 150 -3.71 1.77 -6.00
C ILE A 150 -4.99 2.22 -6.69
N TYR A 151 -4.88 2.46 -8.00
CA TYR A 151 -5.93 3.01 -8.85
C TYR A 151 -6.84 1.92 -9.42
N CYS A 152 -7.45 1.16 -8.52
CA CYS A 152 -8.54 0.24 -8.84
C CYS A 152 -9.90 0.89 -8.52
N ASP A 153 -11.01 0.16 -8.64
CA ASP A 153 -12.33 0.67 -8.32
C ASP A 153 -13.08 -0.34 -7.41
N PRO A 154 -13.25 -0.02 -6.11
CA PRO A 154 -12.88 1.24 -5.42
C PRO A 154 -11.36 1.45 -5.34
N GLU A 155 -10.90 2.71 -5.32
CA GLU A 155 -9.49 3.04 -5.09
C GLU A 155 -9.02 2.56 -3.72
N VAL A 156 -7.70 2.33 -3.59
CA VAL A 156 -7.07 2.00 -2.31
C VAL A 156 -5.92 2.95 -2.04
N ALA A 157 -5.82 3.42 -0.79
CA ALA A 157 -4.70 4.23 -0.35
C ALA A 157 -4.35 3.91 1.11
N PHE A 158 -3.07 3.87 1.43
CA PHE A 158 -2.63 3.60 2.81
C PHE A 158 -1.23 4.15 3.08
N ALA A 159 -0.94 4.37 4.35
CA ALA A 159 0.39 4.66 4.86
C ALA A 159 0.53 4.06 6.27
N GLY A 160 1.75 3.67 6.63
CA GLY A 160 2.06 3.11 7.94
C GLY A 160 1.71 1.62 8.08
N LEU A 161 1.67 1.17 9.32
CA LEU A 161 1.52 -0.24 9.66
C LEU A 161 0.07 -0.72 9.55
N THR A 162 -0.14 -1.90 8.99
CA THR A 162 -1.42 -2.63 9.11
C THR A 162 -1.64 -3.05 10.56
N GLU A 163 -2.86 -3.40 10.93
CA GLU A 163 -3.16 -3.95 12.26
C GLU A 163 -2.29 -5.18 12.57
N GLU A 164 -2.10 -6.06 11.59
CA GLU A 164 -1.30 -7.28 11.73
C GLU A 164 0.20 -6.97 11.89
N SER A 165 0.74 -6.12 11.02
CA SER A 165 2.16 -5.74 11.08
C SER A 165 2.51 -4.97 12.36
N ALA A 166 1.61 -4.11 12.84
CA ALA A 166 1.78 -3.41 14.11
C ALA A 166 1.82 -4.39 15.30
N LYS A 167 0.90 -5.36 15.34
CA LYS A 167 0.93 -6.43 16.36
C LYS A 167 2.19 -7.28 16.28
N SER A 168 2.63 -7.63 15.08
CA SER A 168 3.85 -8.41 14.84
C SER A 168 5.11 -7.65 15.25
N ALA A 169 5.09 -6.31 15.13
CA ALA A 169 6.16 -5.43 15.61
C ALA A 169 6.13 -5.21 17.14
N GLY A 170 5.16 -5.81 17.85
CA GLY A 170 5.07 -5.78 19.32
C GLY A 170 4.23 -4.62 19.88
N TYR A 171 3.57 -3.83 19.04
CA TYR A 171 2.66 -2.77 19.51
C TYR A 171 1.38 -3.37 20.08
N LYS A 172 0.90 -2.83 21.19
CA LYS A 172 -0.51 -2.93 21.57
C LYS A 172 -1.28 -1.98 20.69
N VAL A 173 -2.36 -2.43 20.07
CA VAL A 173 -3.10 -1.60 19.12
C VAL A 173 -4.58 -1.49 19.46
N VAL A 174 -5.13 -0.33 19.20
CA VAL A 174 -6.57 -0.10 19.06
C VAL A 174 -6.85 0.33 17.63
N VAL A 175 -8.02 -0.05 17.12
CA VAL A 175 -8.41 0.26 15.74
C VAL A 175 -9.80 0.86 15.70
N SER A 176 -10.01 1.75 14.75
CA SER A 176 -11.34 2.25 14.40
C SER A 176 -11.57 2.15 12.91
N LYS A 177 -12.84 1.93 12.52
CA LYS A 177 -13.25 1.81 11.13
C LYS A 177 -14.58 2.51 10.90
N HIS A 178 -14.62 3.37 9.88
CA HIS A 178 -15.87 3.99 9.42
C HIS A 178 -16.10 3.72 7.93
N ARG A 179 -17.35 3.55 7.55
CA ARG A 179 -17.75 3.30 6.16
C ARG A 179 -18.19 4.57 5.46
N TYR A 180 -17.91 4.70 4.17
CA TYR A 180 -18.39 5.82 3.35
C TYR A 180 -19.92 5.91 3.28
N SER A 181 -20.64 4.79 3.52
CA SER A 181 -22.11 4.82 3.62
C SER A 181 -22.65 5.68 4.77
N GLY A 182 -21.84 6.03 5.76
CA GLY A 182 -22.16 6.99 6.83
C GLY A 182 -21.71 8.43 6.53
N ASN A 183 -21.02 8.68 5.39
CA ASN A 183 -20.49 9.99 5.05
C ASN A 183 -21.44 10.76 4.12
N GLY A 184 -21.85 11.99 4.51
CA GLY A 184 -22.80 12.80 3.76
C GLY A 184 -22.36 13.14 2.34
N ARG A 185 -21.06 13.43 2.12
CA ARG A 185 -20.54 13.72 0.78
C ARG A 185 -20.56 12.49 -0.11
N ALA A 186 -20.22 11.31 0.42
CA ALA A 186 -20.29 10.05 -0.30
C ALA A 186 -21.72 9.74 -0.76
N MET A 187 -22.72 9.99 0.08
CA MET A 187 -24.12 9.87 -0.28
C MET A 187 -24.55 10.85 -1.38
N ILE A 188 -24.09 12.11 -1.32
CA ILE A 188 -24.40 13.14 -2.32
C ILE A 188 -23.86 12.74 -3.71
N ILE A 189 -22.66 12.17 -3.78
CA ILE A 189 -22.06 11.78 -5.08
C ILE A 189 -22.44 10.35 -5.52
N GLY A 190 -23.19 9.60 -4.69
CA GLY A 190 -23.58 8.23 -4.98
C GLY A 190 -22.50 7.16 -4.79
N GLU A 191 -21.36 7.51 -4.17
CA GLU A 191 -20.19 6.65 -4.02
C GLU A 191 -20.02 6.25 -2.54
N THR A 192 -20.80 5.29 -2.09
CA THR A 192 -20.89 4.88 -0.67
C THR A 192 -20.12 3.61 -0.34
N GLU A 193 -19.51 2.95 -1.34
CA GLU A 193 -18.72 1.74 -1.12
C GLU A 193 -17.32 2.10 -0.69
N GLY A 194 -16.94 1.69 0.53
CA GLY A 194 -15.61 1.98 1.03
C GLY A 194 -15.53 2.07 2.54
N LEU A 195 -14.31 2.20 3.04
CA LEU A 195 -14.00 2.38 4.45
C LEU A 195 -12.72 3.19 4.65
N VAL A 196 -12.61 3.79 5.83
CA VAL A 196 -11.36 4.28 6.41
C VAL A 196 -11.09 3.49 7.68
N LYS A 197 -9.88 2.96 7.84
CA LYS A 197 -9.39 2.28 9.04
C LYS A 197 -8.18 3.01 9.57
N VAL A 198 -8.16 3.28 10.87
CA VAL A 198 -7.03 3.84 11.61
C VAL A 198 -6.53 2.83 12.61
N VAL A 199 -5.22 2.60 12.62
CA VAL A 199 -4.50 1.76 13.57
C VAL A 199 -3.70 2.70 14.47
N ALA A 200 -3.94 2.66 15.77
CA ALA A 200 -3.25 3.47 16.76
C ALA A 200 -2.59 2.58 17.82
N GLU A 201 -1.47 3.07 18.35
CA GLU A 201 -0.82 2.46 19.52
C GLU A 201 -1.74 2.60 20.75
N ALA A 202 -1.84 1.54 21.54
CA ALA A 202 -2.56 1.54 22.80
C ALA A 202 -1.59 1.55 23.96
N ASP A 203 -1.87 2.37 25.00
CA ASP A 203 -1.19 2.27 26.28
C ASP A 203 -1.65 1.03 27.09
N ASP A 204 -1.15 0.88 28.31
CA ASP A 204 -1.48 -0.25 29.18
C ASP A 204 -2.95 -0.27 29.63
N GLU A 205 -3.62 0.87 29.59
CA GLU A 205 -5.05 1.05 29.93
C GLU A 205 -5.94 0.89 28.69
N GLY A 206 -5.36 0.71 27.51
CA GLY A 206 -6.06 0.58 26.23
C GLY A 206 -6.45 1.91 25.58
N LYS A 207 -5.93 3.05 26.09
CA LYS A 207 -6.16 4.35 25.48
C LYS A 207 -5.34 4.48 24.19
N ALA A 208 -5.97 5.02 23.15
CA ALA A 208 -5.30 5.28 21.88
C ALA A 208 -4.29 6.43 22.00
N GLY A 209 -3.09 6.21 21.48
CA GLY A 209 -1.98 7.15 21.43
C GLY A 209 -1.60 7.55 20.01
N ARG A 210 -0.37 7.24 19.61
CA ARG A 210 0.19 7.54 18.28
C ARG A 210 -0.53 6.77 17.17
N ILE A 211 -0.78 7.44 16.05
CA ILE A 211 -1.31 6.82 14.82
C ILE A 211 -0.17 6.04 14.15
N LEU A 212 -0.33 4.73 14.04
CA LEU A 212 0.63 3.82 13.44
C LEU A 212 0.37 3.57 11.95
N GLY A 213 -0.89 3.67 11.53
CA GLY A 213 -1.26 3.47 10.14
C GLY A 213 -2.68 3.87 9.82
N VAL A 214 -2.89 4.22 8.55
CA VAL A 214 -4.20 4.57 8.00
C VAL A 214 -4.39 3.83 6.69
N HIS A 215 -5.52 3.15 6.55
CA HIS A 215 -5.84 2.30 5.41
C HIS A 215 -7.23 2.63 4.90
N MET A 216 -7.32 2.93 3.61
CA MET A 216 -8.55 3.42 2.99
C MET A 216 -8.88 2.65 1.72
N ALA A 217 -10.15 2.38 1.49
CA ALA A 217 -10.68 2.00 0.18
C ALA A 217 -11.96 2.77 -0.07
N GLY A 218 -12.14 3.32 -1.27
CA GLY A 218 -13.34 4.08 -1.59
C GLY A 218 -13.12 5.19 -2.61
N PRO A 219 -14.08 6.14 -2.73
CA PRO A 219 -13.99 7.20 -3.71
C PRO A 219 -12.85 8.18 -3.41
N TRP A 220 -11.94 8.35 -4.37
CA TRP A 220 -10.84 9.34 -4.34
C TRP A 220 -9.96 9.26 -3.09
N VAL A 221 -9.78 8.05 -2.53
CA VAL A 221 -8.94 7.89 -1.34
C VAL A 221 -7.47 8.18 -1.63
N THR A 222 -7.04 8.05 -2.88
CA THR A 222 -5.69 8.40 -3.32
C THR A 222 -5.41 9.90 -3.15
N GLU A 223 -6.43 10.76 -3.33
CA GLU A 223 -6.34 12.21 -3.09
C GLU A 223 -6.51 12.58 -1.60
N GLN A 224 -7.21 11.75 -0.84
CA GLN A 224 -7.45 11.98 0.59
C GLN A 224 -6.30 11.54 1.49
N LEU A 225 -5.40 10.67 0.99
CA LEU A 225 -4.31 10.08 1.76
C LEU A 225 -3.36 11.12 2.37
N GLY A 226 -3.23 12.31 1.77
CA GLY A 226 -2.25 13.32 2.19
C GLY A 226 -2.32 13.68 3.67
N GLN A 227 -3.52 13.90 4.23
CA GLN A 227 -3.69 14.20 5.66
C GLN A 227 -3.35 13.00 6.55
N ALA A 228 -3.72 11.79 6.12
CA ALA A 228 -3.42 10.56 6.84
C ALA A 228 -1.91 10.25 6.82
N TYR A 229 -1.26 10.46 5.68
CA TYR A 229 0.19 10.33 5.56
C TYR A 229 0.93 11.31 6.48
N LEU A 230 0.51 12.58 6.54
CA LEU A 230 1.09 13.55 7.47
C LEU A 230 0.94 13.09 8.93
N ALA A 231 -0.22 12.58 9.32
CA ALA A 231 -0.45 12.08 10.67
C ALA A 231 0.50 10.92 11.02
N VAL A 232 0.69 9.97 10.11
CA VAL A 232 1.62 8.84 10.32
C VAL A 232 3.07 9.32 10.32
N ASN A 233 3.47 10.11 9.32
CA ASN A 233 4.86 10.53 9.13
C ASN A 233 5.37 11.48 10.23
N LEU A 234 4.47 12.30 10.80
CA LEU A 234 4.78 13.20 11.92
C LEU A 234 4.53 12.55 13.29
N GLU A 235 4.22 11.24 13.32
CA GLU A 235 3.91 10.50 14.55
C GLU A 235 2.80 11.15 15.41
N ALA A 236 1.81 11.77 14.74
CA ALA A 236 0.72 12.46 15.42
C ALA A 236 -0.10 11.50 16.28
N THR A 237 -0.57 12.04 17.40
CA THR A 237 -1.46 11.31 18.31
C THR A 237 -2.92 11.40 17.88
N VAL A 238 -3.72 10.45 18.34
CA VAL A 238 -5.17 10.46 18.16
C VAL A 238 -5.80 11.74 18.73
N ASP A 239 -5.34 12.19 19.91
CA ASP A 239 -5.86 13.41 20.56
C ASP A 239 -5.57 14.67 19.72
N GLU A 240 -4.40 14.79 19.08
CA GLU A 240 -4.06 15.91 18.20
C GLU A 240 -4.94 15.95 16.96
N ILE A 241 -5.07 14.82 16.26
CA ILE A 241 -5.87 14.75 15.04
C ILE A 241 -7.38 14.88 15.31
N ALA A 242 -7.88 14.35 16.44
CA ALA A 242 -9.29 14.45 16.81
C ALA A 242 -9.78 15.88 17.05
N THR A 243 -8.86 16.83 17.29
CA THR A 243 -9.20 18.26 17.45
C THR A 243 -9.20 19.02 16.13
N HIS A 244 -8.76 18.40 15.03
CA HIS A 244 -8.67 19.03 13.74
C HIS A 244 -10.07 19.27 13.13
N ILE A 245 -10.32 20.51 12.71
CA ILE A 245 -11.59 20.87 12.08
C ILE A 245 -11.65 20.33 10.66
N GLN A 246 -12.57 19.43 10.39
CA GLN A 246 -12.82 18.90 9.05
C GLN A 246 -13.85 19.75 8.32
N ALA A 247 -13.58 20.04 7.04
CA ALA A 247 -14.53 20.77 6.21
C ALA A 247 -15.75 19.89 5.88
N HIS A 248 -16.97 20.45 6.07
CA HIS A 248 -18.23 19.74 5.81
C HIS A 248 -18.99 20.37 4.62
N PRO A 249 -19.58 19.56 3.68
CA PRO A 249 -19.46 18.10 3.58
C PRO A 249 -18.26 17.70 2.67
N THR A 250 -17.43 16.81 3.13
CA THR A 250 -16.30 16.27 2.36
C THR A 250 -16.13 14.77 2.57
N LEU A 251 -15.43 14.09 1.64
CA LEU A 251 -15.04 12.70 1.83
C LEU A 251 -13.97 12.55 2.91
N SER A 252 -13.10 13.54 3.05
CA SER A 252 -11.99 13.54 4.00
C SER A 252 -12.42 13.62 5.47
N GLU A 253 -13.67 14.07 5.76
CA GLU A 253 -14.24 14.01 7.12
C GLU A 253 -14.18 12.60 7.71
N LEU A 254 -14.29 11.56 6.85
CA LEU A 254 -14.34 10.18 7.33
C LEU A 254 -13.05 9.77 8.05
N PHE A 255 -11.89 10.31 7.66
CA PHE A 255 -10.65 10.13 8.41
C PHE A 255 -10.74 10.77 9.80
N GLY A 256 -11.18 12.02 9.90
CA GLY A 256 -11.35 12.71 11.16
C GLY A 256 -12.34 12.00 12.11
N GLU A 257 -13.49 11.57 11.59
CA GLU A 257 -14.49 10.78 12.33
C GLU A 257 -13.88 9.46 12.86
N THR A 258 -13.12 8.77 12.01
CA THR A 258 -12.48 7.51 12.38
C THR A 258 -11.46 7.71 13.50
N VAL A 259 -10.69 8.80 13.46
CA VAL A 259 -9.75 9.15 14.54
C VAL A 259 -10.50 9.58 15.79
N MET A 260 -11.53 10.43 15.66
CA MET A 260 -12.31 10.94 16.79
C MET A 260 -12.96 9.82 17.60
N SER A 261 -13.44 8.75 16.94
CA SER A 261 -14.04 7.61 17.64
C SER A 261 -13.07 6.88 18.56
N LEU A 262 -11.76 6.93 18.29
CA LEU A 262 -10.72 6.37 19.17
C LEU A 262 -10.56 7.15 20.49
N THR A 263 -11.10 8.37 20.58
CA THR A 263 -11.18 9.15 21.84
C THR A 263 -12.43 8.85 22.67
N GLY A 264 -13.26 7.90 22.23
CA GLY A 264 -14.57 7.62 22.82
C GLY A 264 -15.64 8.67 22.48
N ARG A 265 -15.38 9.55 21.53
CA ARG A 265 -16.32 10.58 21.03
C ARG A 265 -16.51 10.36 19.54
N SER A 266 -17.73 10.16 19.12
CA SER A 266 -18.10 10.08 17.71
C SER A 266 -19.18 11.12 17.45
N LEU A 267 -19.17 11.77 16.27
CA LEU A 267 -20.23 12.71 15.89
C LEU A 267 -21.39 12.00 15.21
N HIS A 268 -21.10 11.01 14.36
CA HIS A 268 -22.08 10.38 13.49
C HIS A 268 -22.10 8.84 13.58
N GLY A 269 -21.38 8.21 14.50
CA GLY A 269 -21.24 6.74 14.60
C GLY A 269 -21.44 6.21 16.01
#